data_b701aa14da32d31d28d78961546bb15d
#
_entry.id   b701aa14da32d31d28d78961546bb15d
#
_cell.length_a   1.000
_cell.length_b   1.000
_cell.length_c   1.000
_cell.angle_alpha   90.00
_cell.angle_beta   90.00
_cell.angle_gamma   90.00
#
_symmetry.space_group_name_H-M   'P 1'
#
loop_
_entity.id
_entity.type
_entity.pdbx_description
1 polymer ?
#
loop_
_entity_poly.entity_id
_entity_poly.type
_entity_poly.pdbx_seq_one_letter_code
_entity_poly.pdbx_strand_id
1 'polypeptide(L)'
;MGERDGPLAVLLIHGFGANTNHWRFNQPVLAERAPCYAIDLLGFGRSDQPLARLRDEPDQGDAVHYSFDLWGQQVADFCREIIQRPVLLVGNSIGGVVALRAAQLLEMEPQTSPCRSVALIDCAQRLMDDKQLATQPAWMAWIRPALKAMVRQRWLSSALFRNAARPAVIRRVLNQAYPSGRNIDTDLVDLLFQPTQRDGAAEAFRGFINLFDDYLAPDLMRELPVPVDLIWGENDPWEPLEEAQRWAQTIPCIRSLSVIANAGHCPHDEQPDRVNQHLLDAMTELCPKAHG
;
A
#
# COMPACT_ATOMS: atom_id res chain seq x y z
N MET A 1 -9.97 -11.37 12.45
CA MET A 1 -9.83 -12.84 12.58
C MET A 1 -8.71 -13.16 13.57
N GLY A 2 -8.67 -14.35 14.14
CA GLY A 2 -7.60 -14.83 15.03
C GLY A 2 -7.90 -14.74 16.52
N GLU A 3 -6.98 -15.31 17.34
CA GLU A 3 -7.08 -15.27 18.79
C GLU A 3 -7.04 -13.83 19.30
N ARG A 4 -8.06 -13.43 20.06
CA ARG A 4 -8.21 -12.03 20.50
C ARG A 4 -7.15 -11.56 21.50
N ASP A 5 -6.39 -12.47 22.11
CA ASP A 5 -5.52 -12.17 23.27
C ASP A 5 -4.01 -12.22 22.97
N GLY A 6 -3.60 -12.30 21.69
CA GLY A 6 -2.18 -12.29 21.30
C GLY A 6 -1.48 -10.97 21.63
N PRO A 7 -0.18 -10.99 21.99
CA PRO A 7 0.59 -9.79 22.36
C PRO A 7 0.89 -8.87 21.17
N LEU A 8 0.71 -9.35 19.95
CA LEU A 8 0.94 -8.65 18.69
C LEU A 8 -0.30 -8.77 17.81
N ALA A 9 -0.62 -7.73 17.06
CA ALA A 9 -1.59 -7.79 15.96
C ALA A 9 -0.88 -7.58 14.61
N VAL A 10 -1.55 -7.98 13.52
CA VAL A 10 -1.12 -7.70 12.15
C VAL A 10 -2.18 -6.83 11.49
N LEU A 11 -1.76 -5.77 10.79
CA LEU A 11 -2.65 -4.94 9.98
C LEU A 11 -2.17 -4.93 8.53
N LEU A 12 -3.05 -5.37 7.63
CA LEU A 12 -2.82 -5.50 6.20
C LEU A 12 -3.38 -4.27 5.47
N ILE A 13 -2.55 -3.60 4.66
CA ILE A 13 -2.84 -2.35 3.98
C ILE A 13 -2.66 -2.55 2.48
N HIS A 14 -3.74 -2.45 1.73
CA HIS A 14 -3.77 -2.75 0.30
C HIS A 14 -3.13 -1.65 -0.57
N GLY A 15 -2.82 -1.99 -1.82
CA GLY A 15 -2.32 -1.09 -2.85
C GLY A 15 -3.42 -0.28 -3.55
N PHE A 16 -3.02 0.55 -4.51
CA PHE A 16 -3.94 1.36 -5.31
C PHE A 16 -4.94 0.49 -6.08
N GLY A 17 -6.22 0.88 -6.03
CA GLY A 17 -7.30 0.19 -6.73
C GLY A 17 -7.67 -1.19 -6.17
N ALA A 18 -6.99 -1.63 -5.10
CA ALA A 18 -7.32 -2.84 -4.36
C ALA A 18 -8.22 -2.55 -3.15
N ASN A 19 -8.41 -3.55 -2.31
CA ASN A 19 -9.19 -3.49 -1.09
C ASN A 19 -8.82 -4.65 -0.15
N THR A 20 -9.45 -4.73 1.02
CA THR A 20 -9.18 -5.75 2.04
C THR A 20 -9.25 -7.20 1.52
N ASN A 21 -10.08 -7.48 0.53
CA ASN A 21 -10.21 -8.84 -0.02
C ASN A 21 -9.00 -9.27 -0.87
N HIS A 22 -8.11 -8.35 -1.23
CA HIS A 22 -6.86 -8.69 -1.92
C HIS A 22 -5.90 -9.50 -1.02
N TRP A 23 -6.16 -9.52 0.28
CA TRP A 23 -5.45 -10.32 1.29
C TRP A 23 -6.09 -11.70 1.55
N ARG A 24 -6.92 -12.19 0.62
CA ARG A 24 -7.73 -13.42 0.71
C ARG A 24 -6.95 -14.67 1.09
N PHE A 25 -5.69 -14.77 0.71
CA PHE A 25 -4.81 -15.91 1.00
C PHE A 25 -3.84 -15.67 2.18
N ASN A 26 -3.74 -14.44 2.65
CA ASN A 26 -2.79 -14.08 3.72
C ASN A 26 -3.51 -13.93 5.07
N GLN A 27 -4.60 -13.16 5.09
CA GLN A 27 -5.31 -12.89 6.35
C GLN A 27 -5.74 -14.15 7.11
N PRO A 28 -6.30 -15.20 6.47
CA PRO A 28 -6.67 -16.43 7.19
C PRO A 28 -5.46 -17.12 7.83
N VAL A 29 -4.35 -17.20 7.11
CA VAL A 29 -3.12 -17.88 7.59
C VAL A 29 -2.49 -17.12 8.76
N LEU A 30 -2.37 -15.81 8.64
CA LEU A 30 -1.80 -14.97 9.71
C LEU A 30 -2.70 -14.94 10.95
N ALA A 31 -4.02 -15.02 10.73
CA ALA A 31 -5.01 -15.06 11.80
C ALA A 31 -4.94 -16.31 12.69
N GLU A 32 -4.26 -17.38 12.25
CA GLU A 32 -3.98 -18.55 13.08
C GLU A 32 -2.93 -18.27 14.18
N ARG A 33 -2.17 -17.18 14.06
CA ARG A 33 -1.06 -16.84 14.96
C ARG A 33 -1.29 -15.58 15.79
N ALA A 34 -2.05 -14.61 15.26
CA ALA A 34 -2.33 -13.33 15.94
C ALA A 34 -3.63 -12.72 15.42
N PRO A 35 -4.24 -11.77 16.15
CA PRO A 35 -5.30 -10.94 15.62
C PRO A 35 -4.84 -10.27 14.32
N CYS A 36 -5.53 -10.58 13.21
CA CYS A 36 -5.19 -10.09 11.90
C CYS A 36 -6.33 -9.25 11.31
N TYR A 37 -6.01 -8.02 11.01
CA TYR A 37 -6.92 -7.02 10.46
C TYR A 37 -6.52 -6.68 9.03
N ALA A 38 -7.48 -6.23 8.25
CA ALA A 38 -7.26 -5.57 6.97
C ALA A 38 -8.15 -4.33 6.91
N ILE A 39 -7.63 -3.24 6.33
CA ILE A 39 -8.32 -1.96 6.26
C ILE A 39 -8.52 -1.54 4.80
N ASP A 40 -9.73 -1.09 4.47
CA ASP A 40 -9.98 -0.37 3.22
C ASP A 40 -9.60 1.10 3.43
N LEU A 41 -8.62 1.58 2.68
CA LEU A 41 -8.21 2.99 2.73
C LEU A 41 -9.35 3.90 2.24
N LEU A 42 -9.45 5.10 2.78
CA LEU A 42 -10.42 6.10 2.35
C LEU A 42 -10.33 6.29 0.83
N GLY A 43 -11.47 6.23 0.15
CA GLY A 43 -11.54 6.26 -1.31
C GLY A 43 -11.54 4.89 -1.99
N PHE A 44 -11.31 3.79 -1.25
CA PHE A 44 -11.22 2.44 -1.78
C PHE A 44 -12.15 1.45 -1.06
N GLY A 45 -12.37 0.30 -1.67
CA GLY A 45 -13.12 -0.80 -1.08
C GLY A 45 -14.49 -0.39 -0.60
N ARG A 46 -14.77 -0.63 0.69
CA ARG A 46 -16.04 -0.28 1.37
C ARG A 46 -15.96 1.01 2.17
N SER A 47 -14.76 1.61 2.30
CA SER A 47 -14.60 2.91 2.94
C SER A 47 -15.31 4.01 2.16
N ASP A 48 -15.57 5.15 2.80
CA ASP A 48 -16.17 6.29 2.16
C ASP A 48 -15.30 6.82 1.02
N GLN A 49 -15.95 7.41 0.03
CA GLN A 49 -15.31 7.92 -1.19
C GLN A 49 -15.66 9.40 -1.40
N PRO A 50 -15.21 10.30 -0.49
CA PRO A 50 -15.52 11.71 -0.57
C PRO A 50 -14.93 12.36 -1.81
N LEU A 51 -15.43 13.55 -2.14
CA LEU A 51 -14.90 14.38 -3.23
C LEU A 51 -13.42 14.67 -3.04
N ALA A 52 -12.65 14.57 -4.10
CA ALA A 52 -11.24 14.94 -4.08
C ALA A 52 -11.08 16.45 -4.19
N ARG A 53 -10.32 17.03 -3.27
CA ARG A 53 -9.80 18.39 -3.35
C ARG A 53 -8.30 18.32 -3.63
N LEU A 54 -7.83 18.97 -4.67
CA LEU A 54 -6.39 19.11 -4.90
C LEU A 54 -5.82 20.21 -4.00
N ARG A 55 -4.50 20.15 -3.73
CA ARG A 55 -3.82 21.01 -2.73
C ARG A 55 -4.11 22.51 -2.90
N ASP A 56 -4.23 22.98 -4.14
CA ASP A 56 -4.46 24.38 -4.48
C ASP A 56 -5.91 24.72 -4.84
N GLU A 57 -6.84 23.77 -4.72
CA GLU A 57 -8.26 24.04 -4.86
C GLU A 57 -8.84 24.61 -3.54
N PRO A 58 -9.82 25.50 -3.64
CA PRO A 58 -10.49 26.05 -2.46
C PRO A 58 -11.17 24.94 -1.65
N ASP A 59 -11.35 25.19 -0.37
CA ASP A 59 -12.08 24.29 0.52
C ASP A 59 -13.55 24.16 0.06
N GLN A 60 -14.04 22.94 -0.05
CA GLN A 60 -15.37 22.61 -0.55
C GLN A 60 -16.07 21.64 0.41
N GLY A 61 -16.33 22.08 1.63
CA GLY A 61 -17.10 21.31 2.61
C GLY A 61 -16.45 19.94 2.91
N ASP A 62 -17.13 18.84 2.56
CA ASP A 62 -16.68 17.48 2.86
C ASP A 62 -15.62 16.93 1.91
N ALA A 63 -15.06 17.75 1.03
CA ALA A 63 -13.99 17.32 0.12
C ALA A 63 -12.68 17.11 0.87
N VAL A 64 -11.98 16.02 0.55
CA VAL A 64 -10.72 15.65 1.19
C VAL A 64 -9.53 15.80 0.24
N HIS A 65 -8.38 16.12 0.80
CA HIS A 65 -7.12 16.00 0.08
C HIS A 65 -6.56 14.59 0.29
N TYR A 66 -6.75 13.72 -0.70
CA TYR A 66 -6.15 12.38 -0.69
C TYR A 66 -4.63 12.51 -0.67
N SER A 67 -3.98 11.92 0.33
CA SER A 67 -2.54 11.98 0.54
C SER A 67 -2.07 10.80 1.39
N PHE A 68 -0.77 10.54 1.38
CA PHE A 68 -0.20 9.53 2.28
C PHE A 68 -0.32 9.94 3.75
N ASP A 69 -0.41 11.23 4.04
CA ASP A 69 -0.67 11.70 5.40
C ASP A 69 -2.08 11.35 5.86
N LEU A 70 -3.09 11.60 5.01
CA LEU A 70 -4.49 11.22 5.28
C LEU A 70 -4.63 9.72 5.54
N TRP A 71 -4.10 8.88 4.65
CA TRP A 71 -4.18 7.43 4.80
C TRP A 71 -3.33 6.91 5.97
N GLY A 72 -2.15 7.50 6.19
CA GLY A 72 -1.30 7.19 7.34
C GLY A 72 -2.02 7.50 8.66
N GLN A 73 -2.69 8.62 8.75
CA GLN A 73 -3.50 9.00 9.92
C GLN A 73 -4.67 8.01 10.12
N GLN A 74 -5.41 7.67 9.06
CA GLN A 74 -6.49 6.66 9.12
C GLN A 74 -5.99 5.33 9.71
N VAL A 75 -4.84 4.86 9.25
CA VAL A 75 -4.23 3.61 9.74
C VAL A 75 -3.77 3.74 11.18
N ALA A 76 -3.13 4.86 11.55
CA ALA A 76 -2.67 5.11 12.92
C ALA A 76 -3.85 5.19 13.89
N ASP A 77 -4.93 5.87 13.53
CA ASP A 77 -6.14 5.97 14.36
C ASP A 77 -6.83 4.61 14.49
N PHE A 78 -6.90 3.82 13.42
CA PHE A 78 -7.40 2.44 13.51
C PHE A 78 -6.56 1.59 14.47
N CYS A 79 -5.25 1.75 14.48
CA CYS A 79 -4.39 1.06 15.45
C CYS A 79 -4.69 1.51 16.89
N ARG A 80 -4.82 2.81 17.13
CA ARG A 80 -5.05 3.38 18.47
C ARG A 80 -6.43 3.05 19.02
N GLU A 81 -7.46 3.13 18.17
CA GLU A 81 -8.86 3.01 18.61
C GLU A 81 -9.38 1.57 18.58
N ILE A 82 -8.95 0.78 17.61
CA ILE A 82 -9.51 -0.56 17.36
C ILE A 82 -8.54 -1.68 17.75
N ILE A 83 -7.27 -1.59 17.31
CA ILE A 83 -6.28 -2.65 17.57
C ILE A 83 -5.81 -2.61 19.01
N GLN A 84 -5.43 -1.45 19.51
CA GLN A 84 -5.04 -1.18 20.92
C GLN A 84 -3.96 -2.12 21.47
N ARG A 85 -2.98 -2.50 20.66
CA ARG A 85 -1.85 -3.37 21.02
C ARG A 85 -0.70 -3.19 20.05
N PRO A 86 0.50 -3.72 20.37
CA PRO A 86 1.63 -3.72 19.42
C PRO A 86 1.25 -4.30 18.08
N VAL A 87 1.70 -3.68 16.99
CA VAL A 87 1.27 -4.03 15.63
C VAL A 87 2.45 -4.25 14.68
N LEU A 88 2.32 -5.26 13.82
CA LEU A 88 3.07 -5.42 12.58
C LEU A 88 2.22 -4.82 11.46
N LEU A 89 2.71 -3.76 10.82
CA LEU A 89 2.08 -3.17 9.65
C LEU A 89 2.59 -3.85 8.37
N VAL A 90 1.69 -4.31 7.53
CA VAL A 90 2.04 -4.95 6.25
C VAL A 90 1.39 -4.17 5.13
N GLY A 91 2.18 -3.63 4.20
CA GLY A 91 1.65 -2.81 3.11
C GLY A 91 2.14 -3.25 1.75
N ASN A 92 1.22 -3.37 0.77
CA ASN A 92 1.56 -3.62 -0.62
C ASN A 92 1.51 -2.31 -1.42
N SER A 93 2.49 -2.09 -2.30
CA SER A 93 2.53 -0.94 -3.21
C SER A 93 2.42 0.39 -2.45
N ILE A 94 1.45 1.25 -2.77
CA ILE A 94 1.17 2.49 -2.01
C ILE A 94 0.83 2.20 -0.55
N GLY A 95 0.24 1.04 -0.24
CA GLY A 95 -0.02 0.61 1.13
C GLY A 95 1.26 0.49 1.96
N GLY A 96 2.40 0.23 1.31
CA GLY A 96 3.72 0.28 1.96
C GLY A 96 4.10 1.69 2.41
N VAL A 97 3.90 2.70 1.57
CA VAL A 97 4.14 4.11 1.95
C VAL A 97 3.21 4.54 3.07
N VAL A 98 1.93 4.12 2.99
CA VAL A 98 0.93 4.36 4.06
C VAL A 98 1.36 3.71 5.37
N ALA A 99 1.84 2.45 5.33
CA ALA A 99 2.33 1.73 6.50
C ALA A 99 3.52 2.45 7.17
N LEU A 100 4.48 2.93 6.37
CA LEU A 100 5.61 3.71 6.87
C LEU A 100 5.16 5.02 7.52
N ARG A 101 4.25 5.74 6.89
CA ARG A 101 3.73 6.99 7.47
C ARG A 101 2.94 6.74 8.75
N ALA A 102 2.10 5.70 8.78
CA ALA A 102 1.39 5.29 9.99
C ALA A 102 2.36 4.89 11.11
N ALA A 103 3.42 4.14 10.79
CA ALA A 103 4.44 3.77 11.77
C ALA A 103 5.10 5.01 12.41
N GLN A 104 5.48 6.03 11.61
CA GLN A 104 5.99 7.29 12.16
C GLN A 104 4.98 7.96 13.11
N LEU A 105 3.70 8.02 12.72
CA LEU A 105 2.65 8.63 13.54
C LEU A 105 2.41 7.86 14.85
N LEU A 106 2.52 6.54 14.82
CA LEU A 106 2.40 5.69 16.01
C LEU A 106 3.61 5.85 16.96
N GLU A 107 4.81 6.05 16.42
CA GLU A 107 6.01 6.28 17.22
C GLU A 107 6.03 7.64 17.92
N MET A 108 5.30 8.62 17.42
CA MET A 108 5.10 9.92 18.12
C MET A 108 4.25 9.76 19.39
N GLU A 109 3.39 8.73 19.46
CA GLU A 109 2.52 8.44 20.60
C GLU A 109 2.50 6.92 20.91
N PRO A 110 3.61 6.31 21.35
CA PRO A 110 3.76 4.85 21.38
C PRO A 110 3.00 4.13 22.50
N GLN A 111 2.27 4.87 23.34
CA GLN A 111 1.71 4.30 24.58
C GLN A 111 0.53 3.35 24.38
N THR A 112 -0.24 3.51 23.30
CA THR A 112 -1.48 2.74 23.08
C THR A 112 -1.32 1.60 22.08
N SER A 113 -0.55 1.80 21.01
CA SER A 113 -0.39 0.79 19.94
C SER A 113 0.95 0.99 19.23
N PRO A 114 2.08 0.64 19.86
CA PRO A 114 3.39 0.86 19.26
C PRO A 114 3.54 -0.01 18.00
N CYS A 115 4.07 0.59 16.93
CA CYS A 115 4.51 -0.17 15.78
C CYS A 115 5.75 -0.99 16.15
N ARG A 116 5.75 -2.29 15.88
CA ARG A 116 6.89 -3.17 16.18
C ARG A 116 7.77 -3.42 14.97
N SER A 117 7.19 -3.45 13.79
CA SER A 117 7.88 -3.64 12.53
C SER A 117 6.96 -3.26 11.38
N VAL A 118 7.54 -3.01 10.22
CA VAL A 118 6.81 -2.81 8.97
C VAL A 118 7.30 -3.82 7.94
N ALA A 119 6.39 -4.53 7.28
CA ALA A 119 6.70 -5.38 6.13
C ALA A 119 6.18 -4.69 4.85
N LEU A 120 7.07 -4.43 3.92
CA LEU A 120 6.79 -3.76 2.65
C LEU A 120 6.79 -4.79 1.53
N ILE A 121 5.66 -4.94 0.86
CA ILE A 121 5.49 -5.83 -0.28
C ILE A 121 5.42 -4.99 -1.54
N ASP A 122 6.46 -5.07 -2.39
CA ASP A 122 6.56 -4.29 -3.64
C ASP A 122 6.15 -2.82 -3.43
N CYS A 123 6.80 -2.17 -2.46
CA CYS A 123 6.44 -0.84 -2.02
C CYS A 123 6.63 0.18 -3.14
N ALA A 124 5.66 1.08 -3.30
CA ALA A 124 5.68 2.08 -4.35
C ALA A 124 6.90 3.00 -4.28
N GLN A 125 7.72 3.00 -5.35
CA GLN A 125 8.91 3.83 -5.51
C GLN A 125 8.57 5.24 -5.99
N ARG A 126 7.35 5.43 -6.53
CA ARG A 126 6.80 6.72 -6.95
C ARG A 126 7.70 7.49 -7.92
N LEU A 127 8.19 6.81 -8.95
CA LEU A 127 9.10 7.37 -9.95
C LEU A 127 8.58 8.65 -10.63
N MET A 128 7.25 8.86 -10.64
CA MET A 128 6.60 10.06 -11.19
C MET A 128 6.47 11.22 -10.19
N ASP A 129 6.98 11.10 -8.97
CA ASP A 129 6.99 12.20 -8.00
C ASP A 129 7.91 13.36 -8.43
N ASP A 130 7.57 14.59 -8.01
CA ASP A 130 8.34 15.79 -8.33
C ASP A 130 9.76 15.74 -7.74
N LYS A 131 9.93 15.08 -6.60
CA LYS A 131 11.24 14.90 -5.94
C LYS A 131 12.18 13.99 -6.72
N GLN A 132 11.66 13.22 -7.68
CA GLN A 132 12.43 12.31 -8.52
C GLN A 132 12.67 12.83 -9.96
N LEU A 133 12.40 14.10 -10.22
CA LEU A 133 12.57 14.68 -11.56
C LEU A 133 13.98 14.50 -12.12
N ALA A 134 15.00 14.56 -11.26
CA ALA A 134 16.40 14.42 -11.67
C ALA A 134 16.75 13.00 -12.20
N THR A 135 15.98 11.99 -11.86
CA THR A 135 16.18 10.60 -12.31
C THR A 135 15.39 10.29 -13.59
N GLN A 136 14.50 11.18 -14.01
CA GLN A 136 13.65 11.00 -15.19
C GLN A 136 14.35 11.48 -16.47
N PRO A 137 13.98 10.93 -17.65
CA PRO A 137 14.46 11.44 -18.93
C PRO A 137 14.13 12.93 -19.12
N ALA A 138 15.07 13.70 -19.66
CA ALA A 138 14.94 15.16 -19.80
C ALA A 138 13.67 15.60 -20.57
N TRP A 139 13.19 14.81 -21.54
CA TRP A 139 11.97 15.10 -22.28
C TRP A 139 10.72 15.07 -21.41
N MET A 140 10.72 14.30 -20.30
CA MET A 140 9.61 14.27 -19.35
C MET A 140 9.37 15.64 -18.71
N ALA A 141 10.41 16.42 -18.45
CA ALA A 141 10.28 17.77 -17.90
C ALA A 141 9.43 18.69 -18.78
N TRP A 142 9.48 18.50 -20.10
CA TRP A 142 8.73 19.31 -21.07
C TRP A 142 7.24 18.95 -21.13
N ILE A 143 6.89 17.67 -21.08
CA ILE A 143 5.49 17.23 -21.20
C ILE A 143 4.75 17.21 -19.86
N ARG A 144 5.49 17.14 -18.75
CA ARG A 144 4.94 17.00 -17.41
C ARG A 144 3.95 18.11 -17.02
N PRO A 145 4.19 19.40 -17.29
CA PRO A 145 3.21 20.45 -16.98
C PRO A 145 1.88 20.24 -17.70
N ALA A 146 1.90 19.85 -18.97
CA ALA A 146 0.72 19.55 -19.75
C ALA A 146 -0.02 18.29 -19.21
N LEU A 147 0.74 17.24 -18.86
CA LEU A 147 0.19 16.04 -18.25
C LEU A 147 -0.50 16.36 -16.92
N LYS A 148 0.17 17.12 -16.03
CA LYS A 148 -0.42 17.58 -14.76
C LYS A 148 -1.68 18.39 -14.99
N ALA A 149 -1.66 19.37 -15.89
CA ALA A 149 -2.83 20.18 -16.22
C ALA A 149 -3.99 19.31 -16.73
N MET A 150 -3.71 18.28 -17.49
CA MET A 150 -4.69 17.35 -18.04
C MET A 150 -5.35 16.52 -16.94
N VAL A 151 -4.57 15.84 -16.08
CA VAL A 151 -5.13 14.96 -15.03
C VAL A 151 -5.84 15.73 -13.91
N ARG A 152 -5.59 17.01 -13.78
CA ARG A 152 -6.31 17.90 -12.85
C ARG A 152 -7.76 18.13 -13.26
N GLN A 153 -8.08 18.03 -14.58
CA GLN A 153 -9.44 18.24 -15.07
C GLN A 153 -10.35 17.09 -14.60
N ARG A 154 -11.33 17.41 -13.75
CA ARG A 154 -12.25 16.43 -13.13
C ARG A 154 -12.97 15.56 -14.17
N TRP A 155 -13.48 16.18 -15.26
CA TRP A 155 -14.15 15.42 -16.31
C TRP A 155 -13.24 14.42 -17.01
N LEU A 156 -11.95 14.77 -17.19
CA LEU A 156 -10.98 13.93 -17.86
C LEU A 156 -10.51 12.78 -16.94
N SER A 157 -10.17 13.08 -15.67
CA SER A 157 -9.83 12.04 -14.69
C SER A 157 -10.99 11.06 -14.50
N SER A 158 -12.24 11.55 -14.49
CA SER A 158 -13.44 10.68 -14.45
C SER A 158 -13.60 9.84 -15.72
N ALA A 159 -13.27 10.38 -16.90
CA ALA A 159 -13.31 9.61 -18.16
C ALA A 159 -12.21 8.54 -18.21
N LEU A 160 -11.00 8.87 -17.74
CA LEU A 160 -9.90 7.92 -17.62
C LEU A 160 -10.27 6.80 -16.63
N PHE A 161 -10.83 7.16 -15.48
CA PHE A 161 -11.29 6.19 -14.48
C PHE A 161 -12.33 5.24 -15.06
N ARG A 162 -13.40 5.75 -15.68
CA ARG A 162 -14.44 4.90 -16.28
C ARG A 162 -13.89 3.94 -17.35
N ASN A 163 -12.82 4.34 -18.04
CA ASN A 163 -12.15 3.45 -18.99
C ASN A 163 -11.30 2.39 -18.28
N ALA A 164 -10.59 2.77 -17.22
CA ALA A 164 -9.77 1.86 -16.42
C ALA A 164 -10.65 0.88 -15.59
N ALA A 165 -11.78 1.35 -15.07
CA ALA A 165 -12.74 0.59 -14.26
C ALA A 165 -13.64 -0.31 -15.14
N ARG A 166 -13.03 -1.18 -15.94
CA ARG A 166 -13.71 -2.19 -16.75
C ARG A 166 -13.08 -3.55 -16.48
N PRO A 167 -13.86 -4.63 -16.31
CA PRO A 167 -13.31 -5.95 -16.02
C PRO A 167 -12.20 -6.40 -16.97
N ALA A 168 -12.35 -6.11 -18.27
CA ALA A 168 -11.34 -6.45 -19.27
C ALA A 168 -10.02 -5.65 -19.09
N VAL A 169 -10.10 -4.39 -18.66
CA VAL A 169 -8.91 -3.56 -18.39
C VAL A 169 -8.27 -4.01 -17.07
N ILE A 170 -9.06 -4.25 -16.03
CA ILE A 170 -8.57 -4.80 -14.75
C ILE A 170 -7.83 -6.11 -15.00
N ARG A 171 -8.42 -7.04 -15.75
CA ARG A 171 -7.76 -8.31 -16.10
C ARG A 171 -6.45 -8.09 -16.88
N ARG A 172 -6.39 -7.10 -17.77
CA ARG A 172 -5.15 -6.77 -18.49
C ARG A 172 -4.08 -6.24 -17.54
N VAL A 173 -4.44 -5.37 -16.59
CA VAL A 173 -3.51 -4.87 -15.56
C VAL A 173 -3.03 -6.01 -14.67
N LEU A 174 -3.93 -6.90 -14.24
CA LEU A 174 -3.55 -8.09 -13.46
C LEU A 174 -2.57 -9.00 -14.23
N ASN A 175 -2.78 -9.21 -15.53
CA ASN A 175 -1.86 -10.02 -16.35
C ASN A 175 -0.45 -9.38 -16.46
N GLN A 176 -0.32 -8.07 -16.25
CA GLN A 176 0.99 -7.42 -16.16
C GLN A 176 1.57 -7.55 -14.75
N ALA A 177 0.73 -7.34 -13.73
CA ALA A 177 1.14 -7.39 -12.33
C ALA A 177 1.52 -8.80 -11.85
N TYR A 178 1.01 -9.85 -12.51
CA TYR A 178 1.16 -11.27 -12.15
C TYR A 178 1.81 -12.02 -13.31
N PRO A 179 3.13 -11.94 -13.50
CA PRO A 179 3.82 -12.55 -14.63
C PRO A 179 3.69 -14.08 -14.68
N SER A 180 3.45 -14.76 -13.55
CA SER A 180 3.18 -16.20 -13.55
C SER A 180 1.76 -16.55 -14.02
N GLY A 181 0.85 -15.58 -14.08
CA GLY A 181 -0.56 -15.76 -14.38
C GLY A 181 -1.38 -16.50 -13.32
N ARG A 182 -0.79 -16.82 -12.16
CA ARG A 182 -1.48 -17.53 -11.08
C ARG A 182 -2.51 -16.62 -10.41
N ASN A 183 -3.60 -17.23 -9.95
CA ASN A 183 -4.65 -16.60 -9.14
C ASN A 183 -5.40 -15.43 -9.80
N ILE A 184 -5.23 -15.21 -11.12
CA ILE A 184 -6.06 -14.28 -11.89
C ILE A 184 -7.37 -14.99 -12.27
N ASP A 185 -8.23 -15.17 -11.29
CA ASP A 185 -9.56 -15.75 -11.46
C ASP A 185 -10.63 -14.67 -11.70
N THR A 186 -11.87 -15.09 -11.90
CA THR A 186 -13.00 -14.18 -12.06
C THR A 186 -13.30 -13.45 -10.77
N ASP A 187 -13.14 -14.14 -9.63
CA ASP A 187 -13.43 -13.61 -8.32
C ASP A 187 -12.49 -12.43 -7.99
N LEU A 188 -11.19 -12.53 -8.33
CA LEU A 188 -10.26 -11.43 -8.17
C LEU A 188 -10.65 -10.21 -9.01
N VAL A 189 -11.02 -10.44 -10.28
CA VAL A 189 -11.47 -9.34 -11.15
C VAL A 189 -12.72 -8.67 -10.58
N ASP A 190 -13.68 -9.45 -10.10
CA ASP A 190 -14.91 -8.94 -9.52
C ASP A 190 -14.66 -8.21 -8.18
N LEU A 191 -13.78 -8.73 -7.33
CA LEU A 191 -13.35 -8.08 -6.08
C LEU A 191 -12.77 -6.68 -6.32
N LEU A 192 -12.00 -6.51 -7.39
CA LEU A 192 -11.41 -5.22 -7.75
C LEU A 192 -12.39 -4.32 -8.51
N PHE A 193 -13.30 -4.90 -9.28
CA PHE A 193 -14.28 -4.15 -10.08
C PHE A 193 -15.42 -3.57 -9.24
N GLN A 194 -16.01 -4.34 -8.31
CA GLN A 194 -17.20 -3.92 -7.56
C GLN A 194 -17.01 -2.56 -6.84
N PRO A 195 -15.90 -2.27 -6.14
CA PRO A 195 -15.72 -0.98 -5.50
C PRO A 195 -15.66 0.20 -6.48
N THR A 196 -15.26 -0.04 -7.73
CA THR A 196 -15.19 1.01 -8.75
C THR A 196 -16.55 1.50 -9.22
N GLN A 197 -17.61 0.76 -8.90
CA GLN A 197 -18.99 1.08 -9.28
C GLN A 197 -19.69 1.98 -8.28
N ARG A 198 -19.06 2.27 -7.14
CA ARG A 198 -19.61 3.15 -6.10
C ARG A 198 -19.48 4.61 -6.51
N ASP A 199 -20.45 5.41 -6.06
CA ASP A 199 -20.38 6.86 -6.18
C ASP A 199 -19.13 7.38 -5.45
N GLY A 200 -18.34 8.23 -6.11
CA GLY A 200 -17.10 8.79 -5.55
C GLY A 200 -15.82 8.02 -5.91
N ALA A 201 -15.88 6.80 -6.44
CA ALA A 201 -14.67 6.04 -6.80
C ALA A 201 -13.75 6.79 -7.79
N ALA A 202 -14.32 7.56 -8.73
CA ALA A 202 -13.57 8.41 -9.64
C ALA A 202 -12.85 9.57 -8.93
N GLU A 203 -13.32 9.99 -7.76
CA GLU A 203 -12.72 11.06 -6.97
C GLU A 203 -11.45 10.58 -6.27
N ALA A 204 -11.47 9.40 -5.65
CA ALA A 204 -10.26 8.79 -5.09
C ALA A 204 -9.19 8.59 -6.16
N PHE A 205 -9.58 8.13 -7.36
CA PHE A 205 -8.68 8.03 -8.50
C PHE A 205 -8.11 9.41 -8.87
N ARG A 206 -8.96 10.46 -8.98
CA ARG A 206 -8.51 11.82 -9.26
C ARG A 206 -7.52 12.31 -8.21
N GLY A 207 -7.81 12.10 -6.94
CA GLY A 207 -6.90 12.45 -5.85
C GLY A 207 -5.55 11.79 -6.02
N PHE A 208 -5.54 10.47 -6.23
CA PHE A 208 -4.32 9.67 -6.34
C PHE A 208 -3.44 10.07 -7.55
N ILE A 209 -4.01 10.17 -8.75
CA ILE A 209 -3.22 10.51 -9.95
C ILE A 209 -2.65 11.93 -9.94
N ASN A 210 -3.07 12.77 -8.99
CA ASN A 210 -2.57 14.12 -8.76
C ASN A 210 -1.56 14.22 -7.60
N LEU A 211 -1.17 13.10 -6.98
CA LEU A 211 -0.12 13.06 -5.95
C LEU A 211 1.28 13.11 -6.58
N PHE A 212 1.66 14.29 -7.11
CA PHE A 212 2.97 14.50 -7.72
C PHE A 212 4.05 14.97 -6.74
N ASP A 213 3.68 15.39 -5.54
CA ASP A 213 4.57 15.84 -4.48
C ASP A 213 4.02 15.37 -3.13
N ASP A 214 4.43 14.19 -2.72
CA ASP A 214 4.04 13.59 -1.44
C ASP A 214 5.20 12.75 -0.88
N TYR A 215 4.98 11.96 0.16
CA TYR A 215 6.02 11.14 0.78
C TYR A 215 6.62 10.13 -0.18
N LEU A 216 7.94 9.94 -0.06
CA LEU A 216 8.68 8.84 -0.66
C LEU A 216 9.09 7.84 0.43
N ALA A 217 9.00 6.55 0.12
CA ALA A 217 9.33 5.48 1.07
C ALA A 217 10.75 5.61 1.67
N PRO A 218 11.81 5.91 0.90
CA PRO A 218 13.15 6.08 1.45
C PRO A 218 13.27 7.19 2.51
N ASP A 219 12.54 8.30 2.31
CA ASP A 219 12.60 9.43 3.26
C ASP A 219 11.94 9.05 4.59
N LEU A 220 10.78 8.38 4.52
CA LEU A 220 10.11 7.86 5.71
C LEU A 220 10.96 6.84 6.47
N MET A 221 11.58 5.89 5.74
CA MET A 221 12.39 4.84 6.35
C MET A 221 13.66 5.37 7.03
N ARG A 222 14.30 6.44 6.52
CA ARG A 222 15.50 7.02 7.15
C ARG A 222 15.26 7.54 8.56
N GLU A 223 14.03 7.95 8.85
CA GLU A 223 13.62 8.52 10.13
C GLU A 223 12.90 7.50 11.03
N LEU A 224 12.68 6.27 10.53
CA LEU A 224 11.89 5.27 11.23
C LEU A 224 12.75 4.47 12.23
N PRO A 225 12.38 4.42 13.53
CA PRO A 225 13.15 3.71 14.53
C PRO A 225 12.85 2.20 14.61
N VAL A 226 11.82 1.73 13.90
CA VAL A 226 11.42 0.31 13.90
C VAL A 226 11.96 -0.43 12.69
N PRO A 227 12.20 -1.77 12.81
CA PRO A 227 12.72 -2.56 11.69
C PRO A 227 11.73 -2.65 10.55
N VAL A 228 12.28 -2.69 9.33
CA VAL A 228 11.53 -2.84 8.08
C VAL A 228 12.01 -4.09 7.34
N ASP A 229 11.08 -4.93 6.92
CA ASP A 229 11.36 -6.07 6.05
C ASP A 229 10.81 -5.78 4.66
N LEU A 230 11.63 -6.03 3.63
CA LEU A 230 11.22 -5.93 2.24
C LEU A 230 10.89 -7.31 1.69
N ILE A 231 9.74 -7.45 1.05
CA ILE A 231 9.31 -8.65 0.30
C ILE A 231 9.01 -8.18 -1.12
N TRP A 232 9.72 -8.73 -2.11
CA TRP A 232 9.67 -8.19 -3.46
C TRP A 232 9.53 -9.26 -4.51
N GLY A 233 8.62 -9.05 -5.47
CA GLY A 233 8.51 -9.88 -6.65
C GLY A 233 9.71 -9.68 -7.58
N GLU A 234 10.37 -10.78 -7.98
CA GLU A 234 11.53 -10.75 -8.86
C GLU A 234 11.26 -10.05 -10.19
N ASN A 235 10.03 -10.17 -10.68
CA ASN A 235 9.61 -9.69 -11.99
C ASN A 235 8.55 -8.57 -11.89
N ASP A 236 8.62 -7.75 -10.83
CA ASP A 236 7.70 -6.61 -10.71
C ASP A 236 7.89 -5.64 -11.88
N PRO A 237 6.84 -5.42 -12.72
CA PRO A 237 6.97 -4.57 -13.90
C PRO A 237 6.92 -3.08 -13.59
N TRP A 238 6.57 -2.69 -12.36
CA TRP A 238 6.33 -1.30 -11.98
C TRP A 238 7.31 -0.76 -10.95
N GLU A 239 7.70 -1.61 -10.01
CA GLU A 239 8.62 -1.25 -8.92
C GLU A 239 9.89 -2.11 -9.02
N PRO A 240 10.91 -1.65 -9.77
CA PRO A 240 12.13 -2.41 -10.04
C PRO A 240 12.82 -2.93 -8.78
N LEU A 241 13.19 -4.22 -8.78
CA LEU A 241 13.86 -4.88 -7.66
C LEU A 241 15.21 -4.23 -7.31
N GLU A 242 15.90 -3.69 -8.30
CA GLU A 242 17.20 -3.02 -8.13
C GLU A 242 17.13 -1.86 -7.14
N GLU A 243 15.99 -1.16 -7.13
CA GLU A 243 15.77 -0.07 -6.17
C GLU A 243 15.58 -0.60 -4.74
N ALA A 244 14.83 -1.69 -4.57
CA ALA A 244 14.69 -2.34 -3.27
C ALA A 244 16.03 -2.87 -2.75
N GLN A 245 16.87 -3.43 -3.63
CA GLN A 245 18.23 -3.85 -3.29
C GLN A 245 19.11 -2.67 -2.84
N ARG A 246 18.98 -1.52 -3.51
CA ARG A 246 19.67 -0.30 -3.11
C ARG A 246 19.19 0.21 -1.76
N TRP A 247 17.88 0.18 -1.50
CA TRP A 247 17.33 0.54 -0.19
C TRP A 247 17.89 -0.35 0.91
N ALA A 248 17.88 -1.67 0.70
CA ALA A 248 18.41 -2.64 1.66
C ALA A 248 19.89 -2.44 2.00
N GLN A 249 20.68 -1.91 1.06
CA GLN A 249 22.10 -1.61 1.27
C GLN A 249 22.36 -0.27 1.96
N THR A 250 21.42 0.68 1.85
CA THR A 250 21.70 2.09 2.21
C THR A 250 20.83 2.63 3.34
N ILE A 251 19.73 1.95 3.69
CA ILE A 251 18.78 2.43 4.71
C ILE A 251 18.88 1.54 5.96
N PRO A 252 19.33 2.08 7.11
CA PRO A 252 19.69 1.27 8.28
C PRO A 252 18.52 0.52 8.93
N CYS A 253 17.27 1.02 8.85
CA CYS A 253 16.14 0.35 9.46
C CYS A 253 15.69 -0.91 8.68
N ILE A 254 16.19 -1.12 7.47
CA ILE A 254 15.85 -2.31 6.68
C ILE A 254 16.63 -3.51 7.22
N ARG A 255 15.89 -4.47 7.76
CA ARG A 255 16.41 -5.69 8.38
C ARG A 255 16.66 -6.79 7.35
N SER A 256 15.76 -6.94 6.41
CA SER A 256 15.81 -8.01 5.40
C SER A 256 15.24 -7.58 4.05
N LEU A 257 15.70 -8.28 2.99
CA LEU A 257 15.09 -8.25 1.66
C LEU A 257 14.87 -9.69 1.19
N SER A 258 13.61 -10.06 1.03
CA SER A 258 13.18 -11.37 0.53
C SER A 258 12.67 -11.24 -0.90
N VAL A 259 13.32 -11.90 -1.85
CA VAL A 259 12.92 -11.90 -3.26
C VAL A 259 12.07 -13.12 -3.56
N ILE A 260 10.87 -12.89 -4.08
CA ILE A 260 9.92 -13.95 -4.47
C ILE A 260 10.11 -14.24 -5.96
N ALA A 261 10.80 -15.33 -6.23
CA ALA A 261 11.12 -15.76 -7.61
C ALA A 261 9.84 -16.03 -8.41
N ASN A 262 9.82 -15.57 -9.67
CA ASN A 262 8.68 -15.68 -10.60
C ASN A 262 7.39 -15.03 -10.11
N ALA A 263 7.47 -14.01 -9.26
CA ALA A 263 6.35 -13.19 -8.85
C ALA A 263 6.51 -11.75 -9.34
N GLY A 264 5.39 -11.06 -9.53
CA GLY A 264 5.35 -9.64 -9.90
C GLY A 264 4.93 -8.76 -8.74
N HIS A 265 4.12 -7.72 -9.06
CA HIS A 265 3.77 -6.64 -8.15
C HIS A 265 2.89 -7.04 -6.95
N CYS A 266 2.21 -8.18 -7.03
CA CYS A 266 1.31 -8.64 -5.97
C CYS A 266 1.70 -10.05 -5.49
N PRO A 267 2.94 -10.30 -5.04
CA PRO A 267 3.39 -11.64 -4.65
C PRO A 267 2.57 -12.24 -3.51
N HIS A 268 1.94 -11.41 -2.69
CA HIS A 268 1.07 -11.82 -1.59
C HIS A 268 -0.19 -12.55 -2.06
N ASP A 269 -0.69 -12.26 -3.27
CA ASP A 269 -1.81 -12.95 -3.89
C ASP A 269 -1.35 -13.94 -4.98
N GLU A 270 -0.25 -13.64 -5.69
CA GLU A 270 0.29 -14.47 -6.77
C GLU A 270 1.01 -15.74 -6.25
N GLN A 271 1.78 -15.61 -5.17
CA GLN A 271 2.53 -16.69 -4.50
C GLN A 271 2.37 -16.62 -2.97
N PRO A 272 1.14 -16.74 -2.46
CA PRO A 272 0.80 -16.46 -1.07
C PRO A 272 1.58 -17.29 -0.06
N ASP A 273 1.85 -18.57 -0.35
CA ASP A 273 2.56 -19.46 0.58
C ASP A 273 3.95 -18.94 0.93
N ARG A 274 4.66 -18.38 -0.06
CA ARG A 274 6.00 -17.83 0.15
C ARG A 274 5.95 -16.54 0.97
N VAL A 275 5.04 -15.63 0.61
CA VAL A 275 4.89 -14.38 1.34
C VAL A 275 4.40 -14.64 2.76
N ASN A 276 3.44 -15.54 2.95
CA ASN A 276 2.95 -15.91 4.27
C ASN A 276 4.08 -16.45 5.16
N GLN A 277 5.00 -17.26 4.62
CA GLN A 277 6.13 -17.75 5.39
C GLN A 277 7.00 -16.59 5.91
N HIS A 278 7.36 -15.62 5.08
CA HIS A 278 8.15 -14.46 5.51
C HIS A 278 7.42 -13.62 6.56
N LEU A 279 6.10 -13.44 6.41
CA LEU A 279 5.31 -12.70 7.40
C LEU A 279 5.20 -13.46 8.73
N LEU A 280 5.05 -14.78 8.71
CA LEU A 280 5.05 -15.63 9.91
C LEU A 280 6.41 -15.64 10.62
N ASP A 281 7.51 -15.62 9.87
CA ASP A 281 8.86 -15.52 10.41
C ASP A 281 9.05 -14.17 11.12
N ALA A 282 8.64 -13.06 10.48
CA ALA A 282 8.66 -11.73 11.09
C ALA A 282 7.82 -11.67 12.38
N MET A 283 6.61 -12.26 12.39
CA MET A 283 5.77 -12.34 13.59
C MET A 283 6.47 -13.14 14.73
N THR A 284 7.17 -14.21 14.37
CA THR A 284 7.88 -15.05 15.34
C THR A 284 9.05 -14.30 15.99
N GLU A 285 9.77 -13.50 15.22
CA GLU A 285 10.86 -12.65 15.75
C GLU A 285 10.34 -11.56 16.68
N LEU A 286 9.15 -11.02 16.42
CA LEU A 286 8.53 -9.99 17.25
C LEU A 286 7.91 -10.54 18.54
N CYS A 287 7.58 -11.82 18.56
CA CYS A 287 7.04 -12.54 19.72
C CYS A 287 7.86 -13.79 20.01
N PRO A 288 9.14 -13.66 20.42
CA PRO A 288 9.92 -14.83 20.77
C PRO A 288 9.21 -15.59 21.90
N LYS A 289 9.00 -16.89 21.69
CA LYS A 289 8.45 -17.75 22.75
C LYS A 289 9.33 -17.57 23.98
N ALA A 290 8.73 -17.16 25.09
CA ALA A 290 9.42 -17.23 26.39
C ALA A 290 9.94 -18.67 26.54
N HIS A 291 11.24 -18.83 26.52
CA HIS A 291 11.86 -20.13 26.83
C HIS A 291 11.51 -20.41 28.29
N GLY A 292 10.53 -21.30 28.49
CA GLY A 292 10.17 -21.84 29.81
C GLY A 292 11.25 -22.79 30.34
#